data_71fb6c40b8e86d807ddf5f18c0abf0d6
#
_entry.id   71fb6c40b8e86d807ddf5f18c0abf0d6
#
_cell.length_a   1.000
_cell.length_b   1.000
_cell.length_c   1.000
_cell.angle_alpha   90.00
_cell.angle_beta   90.00
_cell.angle_gamma   90.00
#
_symmetry.space_group_name_H-M   'P 1'
#
loop_
_entity.id
_entity.type
_entity.pdbx_description
1 polymer ?
#
loop_
_entity_poly.entity_id
_entity_poly.type
_entity_poly.pdbx_seq_one_letter_code
_entity_poly.pdbx_strand_id
1 'polypeptide(L)'
;AYYVSPLGRAKDTASLTLKKACRTAETCSWLREFAPQAVHPGKDSGHCVWDWLPDAWMAEPKYFDKDHWHETEVFQNAHVKEEYDWVTGELDRLLRRHGYVRNGLFYRAVAPNEDTIVLFCHFGVECVLLSHLLNISPMQLWHGTCAAPSSVTVLYTEERRSGVASFRMSSFG
;
A
#
# COMPACT_ATOMS: atom_id res chain seq x y z
N ALA A 1 -17.62 -1.30 2.16
CA ALA A 1 -16.98 -2.49 2.73
C ALA A 1 -15.85 -2.09 3.67
N TYR A 2 -15.54 -2.93 4.67
CA TYR A 2 -14.51 -2.66 5.67
C TYR A 2 -13.56 -3.87 5.78
N TYR A 3 -12.26 -3.59 5.77
CA TYR A 3 -11.20 -4.58 5.85
C TYR A 3 -10.19 -4.16 6.92
N VAL A 4 -9.60 -5.10 7.63
CA VAL A 4 -8.72 -4.80 8.76
C VAL A 4 -7.50 -5.73 8.79
N SER A 5 -6.36 -5.16 9.13
CA SER A 5 -5.13 -5.88 9.47
C SER A 5 -5.37 -6.91 10.57
N PRO A 6 -4.68 -8.07 10.57
CA PRO A 6 -4.76 -9.02 11.66
C PRO A 6 -4.16 -8.51 12.98
N LEU A 7 -3.35 -7.43 12.96
CA LEU A 7 -2.64 -6.91 14.13
C LEU A 7 -3.58 -6.18 15.08
N GLY A 8 -3.40 -6.40 16.40
CA GLY A 8 -4.26 -5.87 17.46
C GLY A 8 -4.47 -4.37 17.37
N ARG A 9 -3.40 -3.57 17.24
CA ARG A 9 -3.48 -2.11 17.16
C ARG A 9 -4.39 -1.59 16.04
N ALA A 10 -4.44 -2.27 14.89
CA ALA A 10 -5.34 -1.90 13.80
C ALA A 10 -6.79 -2.30 14.10
N LYS A 11 -7.00 -3.48 14.71
CA LYS A 11 -8.33 -3.93 15.17
C LYS A 11 -8.90 -3.02 16.25
N ASP A 12 -8.06 -2.56 17.17
CA ASP A 12 -8.47 -1.64 18.23
C ASP A 12 -8.93 -0.30 17.63
N THR A 13 -8.13 0.27 16.71
CA THR A 13 -8.52 1.48 15.97
C THR A 13 -9.82 1.28 15.19
N ALA A 14 -9.93 0.18 14.45
CA ALA A 14 -11.13 -0.15 13.67
C ALA A 14 -12.38 -0.31 14.53
N SER A 15 -12.24 -0.87 15.73
CA SER A 15 -13.36 -1.24 16.61
C SER A 15 -14.27 -0.06 16.95
N LEU A 16 -13.70 1.12 17.15
CA LEU A 16 -14.45 2.35 17.47
C LEU A 16 -15.31 2.79 16.29
N THR A 17 -14.72 2.81 15.10
CA THR A 17 -15.42 3.18 13.85
C THR A 17 -16.50 2.16 13.52
N LEU A 18 -16.16 0.87 13.57
CA LEU A 18 -17.08 -0.23 13.24
C LEU A 18 -18.28 -0.28 14.18
N LYS A 19 -18.03 -0.08 15.50
CA LYS A 19 -19.11 0.00 16.50
C LYS A 19 -20.06 1.16 16.19
N LYS A 20 -19.51 2.35 15.92
CA LYS A 20 -20.32 3.55 15.60
C LYS A 20 -21.11 3.40 14.32
N ALA A 21 -20.51 2.76 13.30
CA ALA A 21 -21.13 2.52 12.01
C ALA A 21 -22.09 1.32 11.99
N CYS A 22 -22.17 0.52 13.07
CA CYS A 22 -22.87 -0.77 13.11
C CYS A 22 -22.45 -1.69 11.95
N ARG A 23 -21.13 -1.83 11.74
CA ARG A 23 -20.51 -2.63 10.69
C ARG A 23 -19.51 -3.62 11.24
N THR A 24 -19.13 -4.59 10.42
CA THR A 24 -18.04 -5.52 10.66
C THR A 24 -16.97 -5.36 9.58
N ALA A 25 -15.75 -5.82 9.86
CA ALA A 25 -14.65 -5.82 8.90
C ALA A 25 -14.16 -7.25 8.64
N GLU A 26 -13.81 -7.54 7.39
CA GLU A 26 -13.08 -8.75 7.01
C GLU A 26 -11.60 -8.59 7.42
N THR A 27 -11.06 -9.59 8.14
CA THR A 27 -9.62 -9.58 8.49
C THR A 27 -8.80 -10.09 7.32
N CYS A 28 -7.86 -9.27 6.86
CA CYS A 28 -6.99 -9.55 5.72
C CYS A 28 -5.54 -9.66 6.19
N SER A 29 -4.90 -10.83 6.00
CA SER A 29 -3.51 -11.08 6.41
C SER A 29 -2.50 -10.16 5.71
N TRP A 30 -2.76 -9.81 4.48
CA TRP A 30 -1.94 -8.94 3.65
C TRP A 30 -1.99 -7.45 4.05
N LEU A 31 -2.94 -7.04 4.90
CA LEU A 31 -3.00 -5.70 5.49
C LEU A 31 -2.12 -5.55 6.75
N ARG A 32 -1.38 -6.59 7.15
CA ARG A 32 -0.38 -6.46 8.22
C ARG A 32 0.69 -5.44 7.84
N GLU A 33 1.46 -4.96 8.82
CA GLU A 33 2.58 -4.06 8.51
C GLU A 33 3.55 -4.72 7.53
N PHE A 34 4.06 -3.93 6.60
CA PHE A 34 5.02 -4.39 5.60
C PHE A 34 6.34 -4.76 6.29
N ALA A 35 6.63 -6.05 6.33
CA ALA A 35 7.55 -6.62 7.31
C ALA A 35 8.97 -6.97 6.82
N PRO A 36 9.33 -6.92 5.52
CA PRO A 36 10.69 -7.27 5.10
C PRO A 36 11.74 -6.44 5.86
N GLN A 37 12.82 -7.12 6.22
CA GLN A 37 13.97 -6.51 6.89
C GLN A 37 15.16 -6.54 5.94
N ALA A 38 15.75 -5.38 5.70
CA ALA A 38 16.93 -5.25 4.86
C ALA A 38 18.12 -4.73 5.68
N VAL A 39 19.31 -5.19 5.37
CA VAL A 39 20.55 -4.66 5.97
C VAL A 39 20.89 -3.38 5.22
N HIS A 40 20.62 -2.25 5.85
CA HIS A 40 20.91 -0.94 5.27
C HIS A 40 22.41 -0.73 5.11
N PRO A 41 22.88 0.06 4.11
CA PRO A 41 24.27 0.43 3.99
C PRO A 41 24.84 1.00 5.31
N GLY A 42 25.95 0.48 5.77
CA GLY A 42 26.60 0.91 7.02
C GLY A 42 25.93 0.42 8.31
N LYS A 43 25.03 -0.55 8.25
CA LYS A 43 24.40 -1.22 9.40
C LYS A 43 24.76 -2.70 9.45
N ASP A 44 24.84 -3.25 10.65
CA ASP A 44 25.18 -4.66 10.90
C ASP A 44 23.94 -5.57 11.04
N SER A 45 22.74 -4.98 11.09
CA SER A 45 21.49 -5.71 11.30
C SER A 45 20.40 -5.23 10.34
N GLY A 46 19.42 -6.12 10.10
CA GLY A 46 18.25 -5.78 9.30
C GLY A 46 17.35 -4.77 10.01
N HIS A 47 16.86 -3.82 9.23
CA HIS A 47 15.86 -2.83 9.62
C HIS A 47 14.71 -2.86 8.62
N CYS A 48 13.56 -2.32 8.99
CA CYS A 48 12.42 -2.22 8.09
C CYS A 48 12.80 -1.41 6.84
N VAL A 49 12.30 -1.85 5.69
CA VAL A 49 12.66 -1.27 4.38
C VAL A 49 12.14 0.15 4.15
N TRP A 50 11.31 0.66 5.05
CA TRP A 50 10.66 1.97 4.95
C TRP A 50 11.16 2.98 5.99
N ASP A 51 12.36 2.77 6.58
CA ASP A 51 12.96 3.68 7.56
C ASP A 51 14.48 3.82 7.31
N TRP A 52 14.84 4.43 6.19
CA TRP A 52 16.23 4.64 5.77
C TRP A 52 16.65 6.10 5.91
N LEU A 53 17.94 6.32 6.16
CA LEU A 53 18.50 7.67 6.14
C LEU A 53 18.52 8.23 4.71
N PRO A 54 18.33 9.55 4.54
CA PRO A 54 18.23 10.18 3.22
C PRO A 54 19.45 9.94 2.33
N ASP A 55 20.64 10.00 2.87
CA ASP A 55 21.90 9.77 2.14
C ASP A 55 22.04 8.32 1.64
N ALA A 56 21.40 7.35 2.31
CA ALA A 56 21.43 5.96 1.90
C ALA A 56 20.46 5.66 0.75
N TRP A 57 19.20 6.12 0.83
CA TRP A 57 18.22 5.78 -0.21
C TRP A 57 18.27 6.72 -1.41
N MET A 58 18.61 8.01 -1.22
CA MET A 58 18.69 8.99 -2.32
C MET A 58 19.93 8.80 -3.21
N ALA A 59 20.96 8.09 -2.71
CA ALA A 59 22.16 7.81 -3.49
C ALA A 59 21.94 6.73 -4.56
N GLU A 60 20.86 5.95 -4.50
CA GLU A 60 20.57 4.86 -5.43
C GLU A 60 19.43 5.26 -6.40
N PRO A 61 19.75 5.57 -7.67
CA PRO A 61 18.75 6.00 -8.64
C PRO A 61 17.62 5.00 -8.88
N LYS A 62 17.89 3.69 -8.75
CA LYS A 62 16.87 2.64 -8.92
C LYS A 62 15.71 2.81 -7.95
N TYR A 63 15.93 3.33 -6.76
CA TYR A 63 14.86 3.55 -5.78
C TYR A 63 13.79 4.55 -6.23
N PHE A 64 14.08 5.38 -7.23
CA PHE A 64 13.11 6.31 -7.82
C PHE A 64 12.33 5.68 -8.99
N ASP A 65 12.77 4.55 -9.50
CA ASP A 65 12.12 3.86 -10.61
C ASP A 65 11.01 2.94 -10.13
N LYS A 66 9.79 3.12 -10.65
CA LYS A 66 8.61 2.36 -10.24
C LYS A 66 8.69 0.86 -10.56
N ASP A 67 9.51 0.48 -11.55
CA ASP A 67 9.63 -0.90 -12.04
C ASP A 67 10.90 -1.59 -11.52
N HIS A 68 11.97 -0.83 -11.20
CA HIS A 68 13.29 -1.36 -10.88
C HIS A 68 13.75 -1.10 -9.43
N TRP A 69 12.95 -0.44 -8.60
CA TRP A 69 13.30 -0.07 -7.22
C TRP A 69 13.74 -1.26 -6.34
N HIS A 70 13.25 -2.44 -6.64
CA HIS A 70 13.52 -3.67 -5.89
C HIS A 70 14.77 -4.43 -6.38
N GLU A 71 15.42 -4.00 -7.46
CA GLU A 71 16.56 -4.71 -8.10
C GLU A 71 17.90 -4.41 -7.46
N THR A 72 17.93 -3.67 -6.35
CA THR A 72 19.18 -3.51 -5.58
C THR A 72 19.50 -4.81 -4.84
N GLU A 73 20.79 -5.11 -4.68
CA GLU A 73 21.24 -6.31 -3.97
C GLU A 73 20.62 -6.40 -2.56
N VAL A 74 20.51 -5.27 -1.86
CA VAL A 74 19.93 -5.19 -0.52
C VAL A 74 18.48 -5.67 -0.51
N PHE A 75 17.67 -5.26 -1.50
CA PHE A 75 16.27 -5.64 -1.57
C PHE A 75 16.05 -7.04 -2.13
N GLN A 76 16.93 -7.50 -3.01
CA GLN A 76 16.90 -8.90 -3.48
C GLN A 76 17.21 -9.87 -2.33
N ASN A 77 18.24 -9.59 -1.52
CA ASN A 77 18.59 -10.41 -0.36
C ASN A 77 17.50 -10.41 0.73
N ALA A 78 16.71 -9.35 0.82
CA ALA A 78 15.61 -9.21 1.77
C ALA A 78 14.26 -9.71 1.23
N HIS A 79 14.21 -10.24 0.01
CA HIS A 79 12.99 -10.74 -0.65
C HIS A 79 11.83 -9.73 -0.65
N VAL A 80 12.15 -8.44 -0.80
CA VAL A 80 11.17 -7.34 -0.67
C VAL A 80 10.10 -7.43 -1.77
N LYS A 81 10.51 -7.85 -2.97
CA LYS A 81 9.61 -7.94 -4.14
C LYS A 81 8.52 -8.98 -3.96
N GLU A 82 8.84 -10.12 -3.38
CA GLU A 82 7.89 -11.21 -3.13
C GLU A 82 6.76 -10.77 -2.19
N GLU A 83 7.12 -10.07 -1.12
CA GLU A 83 6.12 -9.52 -0.19
C GLU A 83 5.29 -8.41 -0.86
N TYR A 84 5.94 -7.54 -1.64
CA TYR A 84 5.26 -6.50 -2.41
C TYR A 84 4.24 -7.09 -3.39
N ASP A 85 4.63 -8.11 -4.16
CA ASP A 85 3.76 -8.76 -5.14
C ASP A 85 2.59 -9.48 -4.47
N TRP A 86 2.81 -10.10 -3.33
CA TRP A 86 1.73 -10.71 -2.56
C TRP A 86 0.71 -9.66 -2.13
N VAL A 87 1.15 -8.57 -1.49
CA VAL A 87 0.27 -7.48 -1.01
C VAL A 87 -0.51 -6.85 -2.15
N THR A 88 0.16 -6.48 -3.24
CA THR A 88 -0.48 -5.81 -4.38
C THR A 88 -1.40 -6.75 -5.16
N GLY A 89 -1.04 -8.03 -5.25
CA GLY A 89 -1.90 -9.05 -5.83
C GLY A 89 -3.19 -9.28 -5.05
N GLU A 90 -3.13 -9.24 -3.71
CA GLU A 90 -4.32 -9.31 -2.86
C GLU A 90 -5.19 -8.06 -2.97
N LEU A 91 -4.57 -6.87 -3.07
CA LEU A 91 -5.30 -5.64 -3.36
C LEU A 91 -6.06 -5.74 -4.69
N ASP A 92 -5.42 -6.21 -5.74
CA ASP A 92 -6.06 -6.38 -7.05
C ASP A 92 -7.20 -7.41 -7.01
N ARG A 93 -7.08 -8.48 -6.20
CA ARG A 93 -8.19 -9.43 -5.97
C ARG A 93 -9.35 -8.78 -5.23
N LEU A 94 -9.05 -7.94 -4.23
CA LEU A 94 -10.06 -7.18 -3.51
C LEU A 94 -10.78 -6.22 -4.47
N LEU A 95 -10.06 -5.41 -5.22
CA LEU A 95 -10.63 -4.46 -6.17
C LEU A 95 -11.47 -5.16 -7.25
N ARG A 96 -11.07 -6.35 -7.70
CA ARG A 96 -11.87 -7.17 -8.62
C ARG A 96 -13.23 -7.54 -8.02
N ARG A 97 -13.31 -7.84 -6.73
CA ARG A 97 -14.61 -8.09 -6.05
C ARG A 97 -15.51 -6.85 -6.06
N HIS A 98 -14.89 -5.66 -6.16
CA HIS A 98 -15.58 -4.38 -6.25
C HIS A 98 -15.69 -3.84 -7.68
N GLY A 99 -15.53 -4.69 -8.70
CA GLY A 99 -15.77 -4.32 -10.08
C GLY A 99 -14.61 -3.68 -10.84
N TYR A 100 -13.41 -3.65 -10.28
CA TYR A 100 -12.22 -3.06 -10.89
C TYR A 100 -11.14 -4.12 -11.13
N VAL A 101 -10.78 -4.34 -12.39
CA VAL A 101 -9.82 -5.37 -12.80
C VAL A 101 -8.56 -4.71 -13.35
N ARG A 102 -7.40 -5.00 -12.74
CA ARG A 102 -6.11 -4.47 -13.19
C ARG A 102 -5.84 -4.79 -14.66
N ASN A 103 -5.36 -3.81 -15.42
CA ASN A 103 -4.96 -3.93 -16.83
C ASN A 103 -3.72 -3.06 -17.07
N GLY A 104 -2.54 -3.63 -16.88
CA GLY A 104 -1.29 -2.87 -16.92
C GLY A 104 -1.25 -1.83 -15.79
N LEU A 105 -1.17 -0.56 -16.15
CA LEU A 105 -1.04 0.55 -15.19
C LEU A 105 -2.39 1.20 -14.79
N PHE A 106 -3.51 0.71 -15.31
CA PHE A 106 -4.86 1.20 -15.01
C PHE A 106 -5.81 0.06 -14.68
N TYR A 107 -7.07 0.36 -14.45
CA TYR A 107 -8.10 -0.64 -14.15
C TYR A 107 -9.22 -0.59 -15.19
N ARG A 108 -9.77 -1.75 -15.53
CA ARG A 108 -11.05 -1.82 -16.23
C ARG A 108 -12.17 -1.78 -15.20
N ALA A 109 -13.07 -0.82 -15.31
CA ALA A 109 -14.29 -0.78 -14.55
C ALA A 109 -15.31 -1.72 -15.22
N VAL A 110 -15.34 -2.99 -14.78
CA VAL A 110 -16.22 -4.02 -15.33
C VAL A 110 -17.60 -4.00 -14.67
N ALA A 111 -17.71 -3.42 -13.48
CA ALA A 111 -18.94 -3.14 -12.77
C ALA A 111 -18.79 -1.81 -12.01
N PRO A 112 -18.90 -0.67 -12.70
CA PRO A 112 -18.80 0.65 -12.07
C PRO A 112 -19.81 0.80 -10.93
N ASN A 113 -19.38 1.40 -9.82
CA ASN A 113 -20.21 1.56 -8.62
C ASN A 113 -19.66 2.73 -7.77
N GLU A 114 -20.41 3.08 -6.72
CA GLU A 114 -20.02 4.12 -5.76
C GLU A 114 -19.68 3.53 -4.38
N ASP A 115 -19.16 2.32 -4.37
CA ASP A 115 -18.76 1.64 -3.13
C ASP A 115 -17.64 2.40 -2.41
N THR A 116 -17.77 2.46 -1.10
CA THR A 116 -16.68 2.89 -0.23
C THR A 116 -15.98 1.67 0.36
N ILE A 117 -14.66 1.58 0.15
CA ILE A 117 -13.78 0.57 0.73
C ILE A 117 -12.93 1.24 1.81
N VAL A 118 -12.95 0.72 3.02
CA VAL A 118 -12.15 1.21 4.14
C VAL A 118 -11.17 0.13 4.56
N LEU A 119 -9.88 0.46 4.56
CA LEU A 119 -8.78 -0.44 4.96
C LEU A 119 -8.16 0.10 6.25
N PHE A 120 -8.20 -0.69 7.33
CA PHE A 120 -7.46 -0.39 8.57
C PHE A 120 -6.13 -1.15 8.52
N CYS A 121 -5.06 -0.44 8.28
CA CYS A 121 -3.74 -1.03 8.05
C CYS A 121 -2.62 -0.25 8.77
N HIS A 122 -1.45 -0.16 8.18
CA HIS A 122 -0.25 0.45 8.76
C HIS A 122 0.50 1.24 7.70
N PHE A 123 1.41 2.13 8.12
CA PHE A 123 2.12 3.04 7.23
C PHE A 123 2.91 2.35 6.12
N GLY A 124 3.74 1.36 6.45
CA GLY A 124 4.58 0.71 5.44
C GLY A 124 3.76 -0.01 4.37
N VAL A 125 2.71 -0.75 4.76
CA VAL A 125 1.82 -1.40 3.80
C VAL A 125 0.93 -0.40 3.05
N GLU A 126 0.48 0.67 3.68
CA GLU A 126 -0.25 1.75 3.01
C GLU A 126 0.55 2.30 1.83
N CYS A 127 1.84 2.62 2.04
CA CYS A 127 2.72 3.08 0.96
C CYS A 127 2.87 2.05 -0.17
N VAL A 128 2.87 0.75 0.12
CA VAL A 128 2.85 -0.30 -0.90
C VAL A 128 1.56 -0.24 -1.72
N LEU A 129 0.40 -0.13 -1.06
CA LEU A 129 -0.89 -0.03 -1.75
C LEU A 129 -0.95 1.23 -2.64
N LEU A 130 -0.52 2.36 -2.11
CA LEU A 130 -0.47 3.63 -2.84
C LEU A 130 0.49 3.57 -4.02
N SER A 131 1.68 3.00 -3.86
CA SER A 131 2.65 2.84 -4.93
C SER A 131 2.08 2.08 -6.12
N HIS A 132 1.35 0.99 -5.84
CA HIS A 132 0.68 0.17 -6.84
C HIS A 132 -0.46 0.90 -7.55
N LEU A 133 -1.30 1.62 -6.80
CA LEU A 133 -2.45 2.34 -7.35
C LEU A 133 -2.03 3.58 -8.15
N LEU A 134 -0.98 4.28 -7.72
CA LEU A 134 -0.49 5.52 -8.32
C LEU A 134 0.65 5.31 -9.32
N ASN A 135 1.15 4.08 -9.46
CA ASN A 135 2.27 3.71 -10.35
C ASN A 135 3.55 4.53 -10.07
N ILE A 136 3.95 4.61 -8.81
CA ILE A 136 5.19 5.27 -8.35
C ILE A 136 5.99 4.32 -7.48
N SER A 137 7.30 4.57 -7.31
CA SER A 137 8.13 3.75 -6.45
C SER A 137 7.68 3.85 -4.98
N PRO A 138 7.57 2.72 -4.24
CA PRO A 138 7.24 2.75 -2.82
C PRO A 138 8.32 3.47 -1.98
N MET A 139 9.58 3.50 -2.43
CA MET A 139 10.66 4.22 -1.74
C MET A 139 10.38 5.70 -1.61
N GLN A 140 9.76 6.31 -2.63
CA GLN A 140 9.38 7.73 -2.59
C GLN A 140 8.26 7.99 -1.60
N LEU A 141 7.32 7.05 -1.44
CA LEU A 141 6.24 7.17 -0.46
C LEU A 141 6.74 6.92 0.95
N TRP A 142 7.49 5.83 1.18
CA TRP A 142 8.02 5.49 2.49
C TRP A 142 8.88 6.61 3.11
N HIS A 143 9.65 7.33 2.28
CA HIS A 143 10.62 8.32 2.76
C HIS A 143 10.22 9.77 2.47
N GLY A 144 9.24 9.99 1.61
CA GLY A 144 8.75 11.32 1.22
C GLY A 144 7.42 11.71 1.86
N THR A 145 6.78 10.79 2.60
CA THR A 145 5.49 11.04 3.25
C THR A 145 5.52 10.63 4.72
N CYS A 146 4.56 11.12 5.49
CA CYS A 146 4.41 10.79 6.91
C CYS A 146 2.93 10.75 7.27
N ALA A 147 2.44 9.59 7.71
CA ALA A 147 1.07 9.43 8.19
C ALA A 147 1.04 9.32 9.72
N ALA A 148 0.25 10.17 10.37
CA ALA A 148 0.05 10.09 11.80
C ALA A 148 -0.78 8.84 12.19
N PRO A 149 -0.60 8.29 13.38
CA PRO A 149 -1.47 7.23 13.88
C PRO A 149 -2.94 7.64 13.81
N SER A 150 -3.79 6.76 13.27
CA SER A 150 -5.22 7.00 13.05
C SER A 150 -5.57 8.10 12.03
N SER A 151 -4.63 8.56 11.25
CA SER A 151 -4.90 9.44 10.11
C SER A 151 -5.64 8.71 8.98
N VAL A 152 -6.15 9.47 8.02
CA VAL A 152 -6.98 8.93 6.94
C VAL A 152 -6.49 9.39 5.58
N THR A 153 -6.02 8.45 4.78
CA THR A 153 -5.70 8.67 3.37
C THR A 153 -6.93 8.37 2.52
N VAL A 154 -7.23 9.23 1.57
CA VAL A 154 -8.41 9.11 0.71
C VAL A 154 -8.00 9.04 -0.75
N LEU A 155 -8.46 7.97 -1.42
CA LEU A 155 -8.39 7.83 -2.88
C LEU A 155 -9.80 7.69 -3.43
N TYR A 156 -9.96 8.09 -4.67
CA TYR A 156 -11.16 7.82 -5.45
C TYR A 156 -10.82 7.28 -6.83
N THR A 157 -11.72 6.49 -7.38
CA THR A 157 -11.63 6.06 -8.77
C THR A 157 -12.08 7.18 -9.68
N GLU A 158 -11.33 7.43 -10.75
CA GLU A 158 -11.70 8.35 -11.81
C GLU A 158 -11.93 7.58 -13.10
N GLU A 159 -13.13 7.67 -13.64
CA GLU A 159 -13.54 7.04 -14.89
C GLU A 159 -14.02 8.14 -15.87
N ARG A 160 -13.07 8.78 -16.57
CA ARG A 160 -13.40 9.81 -17.59
C ARG A 160 -13.83 9.19 -18.92
N ARG A 161 -13.53 7.93 -19.13
CA ARG A 161 -13.93 7.14 -20.28
C ARG A 161 -14.51 5.83 -19.77
N SER A 162 -15.71 5.48 -20.25
CA SER A 162 -16.39 4.27 -19.82
C SER A 162 -15.47 3.04 -19.88
N GLY A 163 -15.42 2.29 -18.79
CA GLY A 163 -14.64 1.08 -18.64
C GLY A 163 -13.14 1.30 -18.37
N VAL A 164 -12.65 2.55 -18.27
CA VAL A 164 -11.24 2.86 -18.00
C VAL A 164 -11.14 3.69 -16.73
N ALA A 165 -10.62 3.10 -15.66
CA ALA A 165 -10.50 3.73 -14.36
C ALA A 165 -9.04 3.85 -13.91
N SER A 166 -8.73 4.92 -13.18
CA SER A 166 -7.51 5.11 -12.42
C SER A 166 -7.84 5.53 -11.00
N PHE A 167 -6.87 5.40 -10.11
CA PHE A 167 -7.00 5.89 -8.74
C PHE A 167 -6.32 7.25 -8.61
N ARG A 168 -6.96 8.17 -7.88
CA ARG A 168 -6.41 9.48 -7.55
C ARG A 168 -6.46 9.70 -6.05
N MET A 169 -5.35 10.09 -5.47
CA MET A 169 -5.26 10.44 -4.06
C MET A 169 -5.70 11.91 -3.88
N SER A 170 -6.68 12.13 -3.01
CA SER A 170 -7.17 13.47 -2.66
C SER A 170 -6.58 14.00 -1.37
N SER A 171 -6.22 13.10 -0.45
CA SER A 171 -5.49 13.45 0.78
C SER A 171 -4.61 12.31 1.22
N PHE A 172 -3.53 12.64 1.92
CA PHE A 172 -2.62 11.70 2.57
C PHE A 172 -2.47 12.07 4.04
N GLY A 173 -2.71 11.09 4.95
CA GLY A 173 -2.50 11.20 6.38
C GLY A 173 -3.49 12.05 7.18
#